data_ade44b2a1d2a7fe67620c0e79f424a64
#
_entry.id   ade44b2a1d2a7fe67620c0e79f424a64
#
_cell.length_a   1.000
_cell.length_b   1.000
_cell.length_c   1.000
_cell.angle_alpha   90.00
_cell.angle_beta   90.00
_cell.angle_gamma   90.00
#
_symmetry.space_group_name_H-M   'P 1'
#
loop_
_entity.id
_entity.type
_entity.pdbx_description
1 polymer ?
#
loop_
_entity_poly.entity_id
_entity_poly.type
_entity_poly.pdbx_seq_one_letter_code
_entity_poly.pdbx_strand_id
1 'polypeptide(L)'
;SRRQRQMCIRDRLMTCYSAYDGVAITGSPYYMTDILRGELGFKGYVYSDWGSVDRLKTFHAITPETDEAGRLALEAGVDLNIDSAYDNFERMVQDGRLDIKYIDLAVRRILTVKFQLGLFDAPYGDPKAVSKVVRSAEKVALAKEIADESAILLENKNQILPLDLAKYKSIAVVGPNSNQTIYGDYAWTTRDTKEGVTLLQGLKEVLGNKVTVRHAEGCDWWSSKKDKICLLYTSPSPRDRQK
;
A
#
# COMPACT_ATOMS: atom_id res chain seq x y z
N SER A 1 -4.54 -21.74 16.32
CA SER A 1 -3.39 -21.58 15.41
C SER A 1 -3.05 -20.08 15.23
N ARG A 2 -1.86 -19.75 14.73
CA ARG A 2 -1.45 -18.37 14.44
C ARG A 2 -2.42 -17.66 13.47
N ARG A 3 -2.98 -18.40 12.51
CA ARG A 3 -4.00 -17.89 11.55
C ARG A 3 -5.30 -17.52 12.24
N GLN A 4 -5.77 -18.31 13.19
CA GLN A 4 -6.99 -18.00 13.96
C GLN A 4 -6.82 -16.75 14.83
N ARG A 5 -5.66 -16.54 15.47
CA ARG A 5 -5.43 -15.31 16.26
C ARG A 5 -5.42 -14.05 15.40
N GLN A 6 -4.88 -14.10 14.20
CA GLN A 6 -4.87 -12.93 13.29
C GLN A 6 -6.28 -12.56 12.82
N MET A 7 -7.16 -13.53 12.66
CA MET A 7 -8.56 -13.27 12.25
C MET A 7 -9.45 -12.78 13.40
N CYS A 8 -9.18 -13.20 14.64
CA CYS A 8 -9.89 -12.68 15.82
C CYS A 8 -9.51 -11.23 16.18
N ILE A 9 -8.40 -10.70 15.67
CA ILE A 9 -7.91 -9.34 15.92
C ILE A 9 -8.37 -8.38 14.83
N ARG A 10 -8.74 -8.86 13.64
CA ARG A 10 -9.19 -8.03 12.52
C ARG A 10 -10.68 -7.86 12.55
N ASP A 11 -11.12 -6.63 12.70
CA ASP A 11 -12.54 -6.22 12.75
C ASP A 11 -13.07 -5.77 11.38
N ARG A 12 -12.18 -5.61 10.37
CA ARG A 12 -12.48 -5.12 9.03
C ARG A 12 -11.68 -5.87 7.98
N LEU A 13 -12.29 -6.05 6.82
CA LEU A 13 -11.64 -6.61 5.64
C LEU A 13 -12.06 -5.80 4.41
N MET A 14 -11.12 -5.49 3.54
CA MET A 14 -11.38 -4.86 2.24
C MET A 14 -11.48 -5.94 1.16
N THR A 15 -12.45 -5.79 0.24
CA THR A 15 -12.53 -6.66 -0.94
C THR A 15 -11.42 -6.36 -1.95
N CYS A 16 -11.38 -7.10 -3.03
CA CYS A 16 -10.38 -6.96 -4.08
C CYS A 16 -11.04 -6.85 -5.46
N TYR A 17 -10.23 -6.58 -6.47
CA TYR A 17 -10.64 -6.53 -7.87
C TYR A 17 -10.60 -7.89 -8.57
N SER A 18 -10.08 -8.91 -7.90
CA SER A 18 -9.69 -10.16 -8.52
C SER A 18 -10.86 -11.13 -8.69
N ALA A 19 -10.74 -11.99 -9.67
CA ALA A 19 -11.47 -13.25 -9.75
C ALA A 19 -10.54 -14.40 -9.38
N TYR A 20 -11.09 -15.44 -8.81
CA TYR A 20 -10.42 -16.71 -8.57
C TYR A 20 -11.23 -17.83 -9.25
N ASP A 21 -10.58 -18.61 -10.09
CA ASP A 21 -11.23 -19.66 -10.91
C ASP A 21 -12.42 -19.13 -11.75
N GLY A 22 -12.27 -17.90 -12.28
CA GLY A 22 -13.32 -17.24 -13.08
C GLY A 22 -14.46 -16.63 -12.26
N VAL A 23 -14.44 -16.73 -10.93
CA VAL A 23 -15.46 -16.16 -10.04
C VAL A 23 -14.96 -14.88 -9.39
N ALA A 24 -15.61 -13.76 -9.65
CA ALA A 24 -15.29 -12.47 -9.02
C ALA A 24 -15.54 -12.54 -7.51
N ILE A 25 -14.48 -12.34 -6.72
CA ILE A 25 -14.53 -12.55 -5.27
C ILE A 25 -15.54 -11.62 -4.61
N THR A 26 -15.57 -10.33 -4.98
CA THR A 26 -16.44 -9.31 -4.40
C THR A 26 -17.93 -9.62 -4.51
N GLY A 27 -18.35 -10.29 -5.59
CA GLY A 27 -19.76 -10.68 -5.81
C GLY A 27 -20.07 -12.14 -5.46
N SER A 28 -19.18 -12.86 -4.80
CA SER A 28 -19.34 -14.29 -4.55
C SER A 28 -19.73 -14.60 -3.11
N PRO A 29 -20.95 -15.10 -2.86
CA PRO A 29 -21.34 -15.60 -1.53
C PRO A 29 -20.41 -16.71 -1.02
N TYR A 30 -19.89 -17.54 -1.90
CA TYR A 30 -18.97 -18.61 -1.54
C TYR A 30 -17.71 -18.05 -0.85
N TYR A 31 -17.03 -17.04 -1.46
CA TYR A 31 -15.83 -16.48 -0.86
C TYR A 31 -16.13 -15.57 0.31
N MET A 32 -17.13 -14.68 0.20
CA MET A 32 -17.40 -13.66 1.20
C MET A 32 -18.20 -14.16 2.39
N THR A 33 -19.01 -15.20 2.21
CA THR A 33 -19.84 -15.74 3.28
C THR A 33 -19.38 -17.13 3.69
N ASP A 34 -19.35 -18.11 2.79
CA ASP A 34 -19.08 -19.51 3.19
C ASP A 34 -17.65 -19.68 3.68
N ILE A 35 -16.66 -19.24 2.91
CA ILE A 35 -15.25 -19.31 3.31
C ILE A 35 -14.94 -18.30 4.42
N LEU A 36 -15.14 -17.00 4.15
CA LEU A 36 -14.67 -15.96 5.06
C LEU A 36 -15.39 -16.00 6.42
N ARG A 37 -16.71 -16.12 6.42
CA ARG A 37 -17.50 -16.07 7.65
C ARG A 37 -17.78 -17.45 8.22
N GLY A 38 -18.03 -18.43 7.36
CA GLY A 38 -18.29 -19.81 7.76
C GLY A 38 -17.02 -20.53 8.21
N GLU A 39 -16.10 -20.83 7.30
CA GLU A 39 -14.92 -21.64 7.62
C GLU A 39 -13.88 -20.86 8.44
N LEU A 40 -13.59 -19.60 8.07
CA LEU A 40 -12.59 -18.78 8.74
C LEU A 40 -13.13 -18.06 9.98
N GLY A 41 -14.44 -18.02 10.19
CA GLY A 41 -15.08 -17.47 11.38
C GLY A 41 -14.97 -15.95 11.52
N PHE A 42 -14.80 -15.20 10.43
CA PHE A 42 -14.69 -13.74 10.45
C PHE A 42 -15.99 -13.10 10.94
N LYS A 43 -15.91 -12.25 11.97
CA LYS A 43 -17.06 -11.60 12.62
C LYS A 43 -17.21 -10.12 12.31
N GLY A 44 -16.20 -9.50 11.71
CA GLY A 44 -16.20 -8.09 11.38
C GLY A 44 -17.04 -7.73 10.15
N TYR A 45 -16.90 -6.50 9.67
CA TYR A 45 -17.53 -6.07 8.43
C TYR A 45 -16.54 -6.07 7.26
N VAL A 46 -17.08 -6.22 6.05
CA VAL A 46 -16.34 -6.16 4.80
C VAL A 46 -16.71 -4.85 4.09
N TYR A 47 -15.72 -4.11 3.63
CA TYR A 47 -15.93 -2.93 2.80
C TYR A 47 -15.29 -3.11 1.42
N SER A 48 -15.81 -2.38 0.43
CA SER A 48 -15.27 -2.43 -0.92
C SER A 48 -13.93 -1.70 -1.02
N ASP A 49 -13.04 -2.18 -1.89
CA ASP A 49 -12.03 -1.30 -2.45
C ASP A 49 -12.67 -0.36 -3.48
N TRP A 50 -11.99 0.71 -3.85
CA TRP A 50 -12.51 1.73 -4.76
C TRP A 50 -12.85 1.12 -6.13
N GLY A 51 -14.13 1.20 -6.50
CA GLY A 51 -14.64 0.62 -7.74
C GLY A 51 -14.71 -0.90 -7.77
N SER A 52 -14.42 -1.63 -6.69
CA SER A 52 -14.42 -3.09 -6.72
C SER A 52 -15.81 -3.69 -7.00
N VAL A 53 -16.87 -3.05 -6.50
CA VAL A 53 -18.25 -3.43 -6.79
C VAL A 53 -18.62 -3.11 -8.24
N ASP A 54 -18.28 -1.91 -8.73
CA ASP A 54 -18.51 -1.54 -10.13
C ASP A 54 -17.80 -2.45 -11.13
N ARG A 55 -16.70 -3.09 -10.73
CA ARG A 55 -15.99 -4.06 -11.59
C ARG A 55 -16.76 -5.34 -11.83
N LEU A 56 -17.77 -5.66 -11.03
CA LEU A 56 -18.71 -6.75 -11.36
C LEU A 56 -19.42 -6.47 -12.69
N LYS A 57 -19.70 -5.20 -12.99
CA LYS A 57 -20.24 -4.72 -14.26
C LYS A 57 -19.14 -4.48 -15.30
N THR A 58 -18.18 -3.61 -14.99
CA THR A 58 -17.29 -3.01 -16.00
C THR A 58 -16.13 -3.91 -16.42
N PHE A 59 -15.70 -4.82 -15.57
CA PHE A 59 -14.55 -5.69 -15.82
C PHE A 59 -14.93 -7.17 -15.89
N HIS A 60 -15.71 -7.65 -14.92
CA HIS A 60 -16.10 -9.06 -14.86
C HIS A 60 -17.35 -9.36 -15.71
N ALA A 61 -18.07 -8.34 -16.17
CA ALA A 61 -19.26 -8.46 -17.03
C ALA A 61 -20.34 -9.41 -16.48
N ILE A 62 -20.50 -9.47 -15.14
CA ILE A 62 -21.49 -10.33 -14.47
C ILE A 62 -22.89 -9.75 -14.62
N THR A 63 -23.01 -8.44 -14.60
CA THR A 63 -24.28 -7.71 -14.76
C THR A 63 -24.07 -6.45 -15.56
N PRO A 64 -25.04 -5.98 -16.36
CA PRO A 64 -24.98 -4.70 -17.06
C PRO A 64 -25.30 -3.50 -16.16
N GLU A 65 -25.90 -3.70 -14.98
CA GLU A 65 -26.44 -2.65 -14.12
C GLU A 65 -25.60 -2.46 -12.86
N THR A 66 -25.35 -1.20 -12.50
CA THR A 66 -24.60 -0.83 -11.27
C THR A 66 -25.36 -1.22 -10.00
N ASP A 67 -26.67 -0.99 -9.97
CA ASP A 67 -27.52 -1.37 -8.84
C ASP A 67 -27.50 -2.88 -8.59
N GLU A 68 -27.51 -3.65 -9.66
CA GLU A 68 -27.46 -5.12 -9.59
C GLU A 68 -26.08 -5.58 -9.11
N ALA A 69 -24.99 -4.95 -9.54
CA ALA A 69 -23.66 -5.20 -9.00
C ALA A 69 -23.62 -4.92 -7.51
N GLY A 70 -24.22 -3.81 -7.06
CA GLY A 70 -24.38 -3.49 -5.64
C GLY A 70 -25.15 -4.55 -4.86
N ARG A 71 -26.29 -5.00 -5.39
CA ARG A 71 -27.10 -6.07 -4.79
C ARG A 71 -26.30 -7.36 -4.61
N LEU A 72 -25.64 -7.82 -5.68
CA LEU A 72 -24.83 -9.02 -5.66
C LEU A 72 -23.70 -8.95 -4.61
N ALA A 73 -23.02 -7.80 -4.53
CA ALA A 73 -21.96 -7.61 -3.55
C ALA A 73 -22.49 -7.59 -2.10
N LEU A 74 -23.62 -6.90 -1.84
CA LEU A 74 -24.24 -6.86 -0.52
C LEU A 74 -24.70 -8.26 -0.08
N GLU A 75 -25.40 -8.99 -0.96
CA GLU A 75 -25.85 -10.34 -0.69
C GLU A 75 -24.69 -11.33 -0.50
N ALA A 76 -23.57 -11.12 -1.19
CA ALA A 76 -22.34 -11.87 -0.97
C ALA A 76 -21.73 -11.61 0.40
N GLY A 77 -21.97 -10.45 1.02
CA GLY A 77 -21.47 -10.12 2.37
C GLY A 77 -20.51 -8.93 2.41
N VAL A 78 -20.50 -8.08 1.38
CA VAL A 78 -19.82 -6.78 1.36
C VAL A 78 -20.73 -5.76 2.04
N ASP A 79 -20.40 -5.39 3.24
CA ASP A 79 -21.28 -4.62 4.13
C ASP A 79 -21.25 -3.09 3.86
N LEU A 80 -20.18 -2.59 3.26
CA LEU A 80 -20.00 -1.17 2.96
C LEU A 80 -19.38 -1.01 1.56
N ASN A 81 -19.97 -0.15 0.76
CA ASN A 81 -19.39 0.30 -0.51
C ASN A 81 -18.94 1.76 -0.38
N ILE A 82 -17.79 2.09 -0.95
CA ILE A 82 -17.23 3.46 -0.95
C ILE A 82 -17.57 4.25 -2.22
N ASP A 83 -18.23 3.60 -3.18
CA ASP A 83 -18.73 4.21 -4.42
C ASP A 83 -20.25 4.28 -4.42
N SER A 84 -20.88 4.53 -5.57
CA SER A 84 -22.31 4.76 -5.72
C SER A 84 -23.17 3.50 -5.89
N ALA A 85 -22.59 2.29 -5.91
CA ALA A 85 -23.34 1.08 -6.21
C ALA A 85 -24.45 0.72 -5.17
N TYR A 86 -24.42 1.36 -3.99
CA TYR A 86 -25.42 1.16 -2.93
C TYR A 86 -26.43 2.32 -2.81
N ASP A 87 -26.34 3.35 -3.63
CA ASP A 87 -27.16 4.57 -3.51
C ASP A 87 -28.66 4.32 -3.72
N ASN A 88 -29.03 3.33 -4.52
CA ASN A 88 -30.40 3.03 -4.87
C ASN A 88 -31.03 1.89 -4.07
N PHE A 89 -30.42 1.43 -2.98
CA PHE A 89 -30.90 0.29 -2.20
C PHE A 89 -32.31 0.52 -1.59
N GLU A 90 -32.61 1.75 -1.16
CA GLU A 90 -33.96 2.07 -0.66
C GLU A 90 -35.03 1.74 -1.72
N ARG A 91 -34.83 2.20 -2.94
CA ARG A 91 -35.73 1.91 -4.06
C ARG A 91 -35.78 0.41 -4.37
N MET A 92 -34.64 -0.28 -4.37
CA MET A 92 -34.61 -1.73 -4.65
C MET A 92 -35.37 -2.55 -3.60
N VAL A 93 -35.38 -2.10 -2.34
CA VAL A 93 -36.19 -2.73 -1.29
C VAL A 93 -37.67 -2.45 -1.55
N GLN A 94 -38.08 -1.22 -1.87
CA GLN A 94 -39.46 -0.84 -2.18
C GLN A 94 -40.00 -1.61 -3.38
N ASP A 95 -39.15 -1.83 -4.41
CA ASP A 95 -39.47 -2.57 -5.62
C ASP A 95 -39.41 -4.10 -5.43
N GLY A 96 -39.01 -4.59 -4.24
CA GLY A 96 -38.88 -6.03 -3.94
C GLY A 96 -37.68 -6.71 -4.60
N ARG A 97 -36.73 -5.95 -5.15
CA ARG A 97 -35.52 -6.48 -5.80
C ARG A 97 -34.39 -6.79 -4.81
N LEU A 98 -34.43 -6.21 -3.60
CA LEU A 98 -33.46 -6.42 -2.54
C LEU A 98 -34.22 -6.70 -1.22
N ASP A 99 -33.86 -7.79 -0.54
CA ASP A 99 -34.41 -8.11 0.78
C ASP A 99 -33.70 -7.26 1.84
N ILE A 100 -34.48 -6.48 2.61
CA ILE A 100 -34.03 -5.61 3.68
C ILE A 100 -33.10 -6.30 4.69
N LYS A 101 -33.23 -7.61 4.87
CA LYS A 101 -32.39 -8.39 5.79
C LYS A 101 -30.90 -8.27 5.53
N TYR A 102 -30.48 -8.08 4.27
CA TYR A 102 -29.07 -7.92 3.92
C TYR A 102 -28.53 -6.56 4.36
N ILE A 103 -29.34 -5.51 4.24
CA ILE A 103 -29.01 -4.17 4.77
C ILE A 103 -28.93 -4.23 6.29
N ASP A 104 -29.89 -4.82 6.95
CA ASP A 104 -29.91 -4.96 8.43
C ASP A 104 -28.66 -5.72 8.92
N LEU A 105 -28.27 -6.76 8.20
CA LEU A 105 -27.08 -7.54 8.54
C LEU A 105 -25.80 -6.73 8.39
N ALA A 106 -25.66 -5.97 7.30
CA ALA A 106 -24.52 -5.08 7.05
C ALA A 106 -24.44 -3.99 8.13
N VAL A 107 -25.54 -3.29 8.41
CA VAL A 107 -25.62 -2.28 9.45
C VAL A 107 -25.26 -2.85 10.82
N ARG A 108 -25.78 -4.01 11.16
CA ARG A 108 -25.47 -4.70 12.43
C ARG A 108 -23.97 -4.96 12.57
N ARG A 109 -23.30 -5.46 11.54
CA ARG A 109 -21.85 -5.73 11.56
C ARG A 109 -21.05 -4.46 11.75
N ILE A 110 -21.37 -3.40 11.02
CA ILE A 110 -20.70 -2.11 11.12
C ILE A 110 -20.90 -1.49 12.50
N LEU A 111 -22.13 -1.46 12.99
CA LEU A 111 -22.43 -0.92 14.32
C LEU A 111 -21.77 -1.72 15.43
N THR A 112 -21.72 -3.05 15.31
CA THR A 112 -21.02 -3.91 16.28
C THR A 112 -19.56 -3.49 16.43
N VAL A 113 -18.85 -3.28 15.32
CA VAL A 113 -17.45 -2.83 15.38
C VAL A 113 -17.33 -1.42 15.97
N LYS A 114 -18.24 -0.51 15.63
CA LYS A 114 -18.25 0.84 16.20
C LYS A 114 -18.45 0.82 17.73
N PHE A 115 -19.36 -0.04 18.24
CA PHE A 115 -19.54 -0.23 19.68
C PHE A 115 -18.31 -0.85 20.34
N GLN A 116 -17.71 -1.86 19.75
CA GLN A 116 -16.50 -2.50 20.27
C GLN A 116 -15.31 -1.54 20.35
N LEU A 117 -15.22 -0.57 19.44
CA LEU A 117 -14.21 0.48 19.43
C LEU A 117 -14.53 1.64 20.39
N GLY A 118 -15.68 1.64 21.05
CA GLY A 118 -16.10 2.71 21.96
C GLY A 118 -16.39 4.05 21.26
N LEU A 119 -16.70 4.03 19.95
CA LEU A 119 -16.87 5.27 19.18
C LEU A 119 -18.11 6.07 19.55
N PHE A 120 -19.05 5.48 20.29
CA PHE A 120 -20.21 6.19 20.81
C PHE A 120 -19.93 6.88 22.16
N ASP A 121 -18.93 6.39 22.91
CA ASP A 121 -18.52 6.97 24.19
C ASP A 121 -17.40 7.99 24.01
N ALA A 122 -16.46 7.72 23.09
CA ALA A 122 -15.31 8.59 22.79
C ALA A 122 -15.10 8.69 21.27
N PRO A 123 -15.94 9.48 20.54
CA PRO A 123 -15.93 9.53 19.09
C PRO A 123 -14.71 10.25 18.49
N TYR A 124 -14.00 11.06 19.30
CA TYR A 124 -12.91 11.91 18.81
C TYR A 124 -11.56 11.47 19.36
N GLY A 125 -10.55 11.47 18.48
CA GLY A 125 -9.17 11.37 18.92
C GLY A 125 -8.66 12.69 19.53
N ASP A 126 -7.58 12.61 20.30
CA ASP A 126 -6.87 13.80 20.82
C ASP A 126 -5.84 14.29 19.80
N PRO A 127 -6.07 15.44 19.12
CA PRO A 127 -5.10 16.00 18.19
C PRO A 127 -3.72 16.33 18.83
N LYS A 128 -3.69 16.60 20.13
CA LYS A 128 -2.45 16.88 20.88
C LYS A 128 -1.59 15.62 21.08
N ALA A 129 -2.19 14.44 20.97
CA ALA A 129 -1.46 13.19 21.06
C ALA A 129 -0.66 12.88 19.77
N VAL A 130 -1.01 13.49 18.65
CA VAL A 130 -0.40 13.20 17.33
C VAL A 130 1.12 13.31 17.37
N SER A 131 1.65 14.41 17.90
CA SER A 131 3.10 14.65 17.99
C SER A 131 3.85 13.65 18.89
N LYS A 132 3.14 13.03 19.82
CA LYS A 132 3.72 12.02 20.73
C LYS A 132 3.68 10.61 20.14
N VAL A 133 2.68 10.34 19.29
CA VAL A 133 2.41 9.00 18.76
C VAL A 133 2.96 8.82 17.36
N VAL A 134 2.78 9.82 16.48
CA VAL A 134 3.26 9.77 15.10
C VAL A 134 4.75 10.08 15.08
N ARG A 135 5.52 9.22 14.38
CA ARG A 135 6.99 9.37 14.26
C ARG A 135 7.74 9.42 15.61
N SER A 136 7.24 8.73 16.63
CA SER A 136 8.03 8.53 17.86
C SER A 136 9.37 7.84 17.55
N ALA A 137 10.37 8.05 18.39
CA ALA A 137 11.70 7.45 18.20
C ALA A 137 11.64 5.91 18.02
N GLU A 138 10.76 5.25 18.77
CA GLU A 138 10.51 3.80 18.66
C GLU A 138 9.98 3.43 17.26
N LYS A 139 9.01 4.18 16.73
CA LYS A 139 8.43 3.90 15.40
C LYS A 139 9.41 4.18 14.27
N VAL A 140 10.25 5.21 14.42
CA VAL A 140 11.31 5.50 13.45
C VAL A 140 12.36 4.39 13.47
N ALA A 141 12.75 3.89 14.65
CA ALA A 141 13.67 2.77 14.78
C ALA A 141 13.09 1.49 14.16
N LEU A 142 11.82 1.17 14.42
CA LEU A 142 11.14 0.03 13.82
C LEU A 142 11.05 0.16 12.29
N ALA A 143 10.75 1.34 11.77
CA ALA A 143 10.70 1.57 10.31
C ALA A 143 12.07 1.36 9.68
N LYS A 144 13.15 1.78 10.36
CA LYS A 144 14.52 1.51 9.91
C LYS A 144 14.84 0.01 9.91
N GLU A 145 14.52 -0.71 10.98
CA GLU A 145 14.71 -2.15 11.08
C GLU A 145 13.98 -2.89 9.95
N ILE A 146 12.72 -2.55 9.69
CA ILE A 146 11.95 -3.12 8.57
C ILE A 146 12.63 -2.84 7.23
N ALA A 147 13.13 -1.62 7.01
CA ALA A 147 13.84 -1.26 5.79
C ALA A 147 15.15 -2.05 5.62
N ASP A 148 15.93 -2.19 6.69
CA ASP A 148 17.18 -2.96 6.69
C ASP A 148 16.92 -4.46 6.39
N GLU A 149 15.91 -5.07 6.99
CA GLU A 149 15.54 -6.46 6.78
C GLU A 149 14.85 -6.73 5.42
N SER A 150 14.29 -5.70 4.79
CA SER A 150 13.65 -5.86 3.47
C SER A 150 14.64 -5.91 2.31
N ALA A 151 15.91 -5.55 2.53
CA ALA A 151 16.93 -5.57 1.50
C ALA A 151 17.39 -7.01 1.22
N ILE A 152 17.27 -7.45 -0.03
CA ILE A 152 17.67 -8.79 -0.48
C ILE A 152 18.90 -8.69 -1.36
N LEU A 153 20.00 -9.33 -0.96
CA LEU A 153 21.21 -9.43 -1.75
C LEU A 153 21.07 -10.55 -2.79
N LEU A 154 20.81 -10.18 -4.05
CA LEU A 154 20.62 -11.15 -5.15
C LEU A 154 21.95 -11.72 -5.65
N GLU A 155 23.00 -10.92 -5.65
CA GLU A 155 24.32 -11.33 -6.13
C GLU A 155 25.42 -10.49 -5.45
N ASN A 156 26.55 -11.10 -5.13
CA ASN A 156 27.71 -10.40 -4.59
C ASN A 156 29.00 -10.92 -5.26
N LYS A 157 29.16 -10.60 -6.55
CA LYS A 157 30.37 -10.97 -7.30
C LYS A 157 31.63 -10.39 -6.65
N ASN A 158 32.64 -11.22 -6.54
CA ASN A 158 33.94 -10.87 -5.94
C ASN A 158 33.84 -10.36 -4.49
N GLN A 159 32.74 -10.65 -3.79
CA GLN A 159 32.52 -10.24 -2.40
C GLN A 159 32.75 -8.72 -2.19
N ILE A 160 32.22 -7.91 -3.08
CA ILE A 160 32.36 -6.44 -3.02
C ILE A 160 31.61 -5.86 -1.80
N LEU A 161 30.51 -6.48 -1.42
CA LEU A 161 29.72 -6.08 -0.25
C LEU A 161 30.03 -6.99 0.94
N PRO A 162 30.15 -6.43 2.17
CA PRO A 162 30.11 -5.00 2.50
C PRO A 162 31.32 -4.25 1.94
N LEU A 163 31.13 -2.95 1.61
CA LEU A 163 32.18 -2.12 1.04
C LEU A 163 33.34 -1.93 2.03
N ASP A 164 34.53 -2.33 1.65
CA ASP A 164 35.75 -2.03 2.40
C ASP A 164 36.20 -0.59 2.16
N LEU A 165 35.89 0.30 3.08
CA LEU A 165 36.20 1.74 2.96
C LEU A 165 37.69 2.05 2.92
N ALA A 166 38.56 1.10 3.30
CA ALA A 166 40.00 1.27 3.15
C ALA A 166 40.46 1.14 1.68
N LYS A 167 39.72 0.38 0.87
CA LYS A 167 40.03 0.15 -0.54
C LYS A 167 39.47 1.23 -1.48
N TYR A 168 38.36 1.85 -1.10
CA TYR A 168 37.64 2.77 -1.99
C TYR A 168 37.79 4.22 -1.52
N LYS A 169 38.40 5.06 -2.34
CA LYS A 169 38.57 6.49 -2.06
C LYS A 169 37.38 7.34 -2.54
N SER A 170 36.61 6.82 -3.46
CA SER A 170 35.40 7.48 -3.98
C SER A 170 34.32 6.50 -4.36
N ILE A 171 33.07 6.92 -4.21
CA ILE A 171 31.87 6.19 -4.64
C ILE A 171 31.06 7.11 -5.55
N ALA A 172 30.60 6.60 -6.68
CA ALA A 172 29.68 7.29 -7.56
C ALA A 172 28.23 6.81 -7.27
N VAL A 173 27.36 7.76 -6.97
CA VAL A 173 25.92 7.52 -6.79
C VAL A 173 25.23 8.08 -8.03
N VAL A 174 24.63 7.21 -8.83
CA VAL A 174 24.10 7.54 -10.14
C VAL A 174 22.65 7.08 -10.26
N GLY A 175 21.87 7.85 -10.99
CA GLY A 175 20.47 7.52 -11.28
C GLY A 175 19.50 8.59 -10.80
N PRO A 176 18.32 8.68 -11.42
CA PRO A 176 17.33 9.72 -11.11
C PRO A 176 16.81 9.64 -9.68
N ASN A 177 16.82 8.44 -9.06
CA ASN A 177 16.35 8.24 -7.67
C ASN A 177 17.41 8.51 -6.62
N SER A 178 18.66 8.69 -7.02
CA SER A 178 19.78 8.75 -6.07
C SER A 178 19.70 9.92 -5.08
N ASN A 179 19.07 11.02 -5.48
CA ASN A 179 18.90 12.21 -4.64
C ASN A 179 17.45 12.66 -4.53
N GLN A 180 16.51 11.73 -4.57
CA GLN A 180 15.10 11.98 -4.37
C GLN A 180 14.55 11.04 -3.30
N THR A 181 13.71 11.57 -2.41
CA THR A 181 12.86 10.75 -1.55
C THR A 181 11.61 10.38 -2.32
N ILE A 182 11.44 9.07 -2.58
CA ILE A 182 10.28 8.57 -3.30
C ILE A 182 9.35 7.96 -2.26
N TYR A 183 8.23 8.60 -2.06
CA TYR A 183 7.14 8.09 -1.25
C TYR A 183 6.14 7.40 -2.17
N GLY A 184 5.53 6.31 -1.71
CA GLY A 184 4.48 5.63 -2.47
C GLY A 184 3.22 6.50 -2.66
N ASP A 185 2.32 6.08 -3.54
CA ASP A 185 1.11 6.83 -3.91
C ASP A 185 0.20 7.17 -2.72
N TYR A 186 0.19 6.34 -1.69
CA TYR A 186 -0.62 6.55 -0.49
C TYR A 186 0.10 7.32 0.62
N ALA A 187 1.30 7.80 0.37
CA ALA A 187 1.99 8.64 1.34
C ALA A 187 1.45 10.07 1.27
N TRP A 188 1.02 10.61 2.41
CA TRP A 188 0.65 12.02 2.54
C TRP A 188 1.90 12.89 2.56
N THR A 189 2.58 12.96 1.44
CA THR A 189 3.73 13.84 1.32
C THR A 189 3.65 14.54 -0.02
N THR A 190 3.74 15.85 0.01
CA THR A 190 3.98 16.61 -1.19
C THR A 190 5.41 16.36 -1.64
N ARG A 191 5.69 16.51 -2.93
CA ARG A 191 7.05 16.38 -3.51
C ARG A 191 8.10 17.27 -2.84
N ASP A 192 7.66 18.24 -2.06
CA ASP A 192 8.48 19.24 -1.39
C ASP A 192 8.81 18.90 0.07
N THR A 193 8.43 17.73 0.57
CA THR A 193 8.77 17.37 1.94
C THR A 193 10.25 17.05 2.08
N LYS A 194 10.91 17.88 2.89
CA LYS A 194 12.32 17.71 3.28
C LYS A 194 12.52 16.65 4.38
N GLU A 195 11.52 15.85 4.64
CA GLU A 195 11.49 14.94 5.80
C GLU A 195 12.16 13.59 5.58
N GLY A 196 12.44 13.22 4.35
CA GLY A 196 13.09 11.97 4.01
C GLY A 196 14.60 12.12 3.83
N VAL A 197 15.33 11.03 4.04
CA VAL A 197 16.76 10.94 3.73
C VAL A 197 16.93 10.27 2.37
N THR A 198 17.58 10.95 1.42
CA THR A 198 17.88 10.36 0.11
C THR A 198 19.03 9.37 0.23
N LEU A 199 19.18 8.45 -0.72
CA LEU A 199 20.32 7.54 -0.78
C LEU A 199 21.65 8.31 -0.76
N LEU A 200 21.74 9.40 -1.52
CA LEU A 200 22.93 10.27 -1.57
C LEU A 200 23.22 10.91 -0.21
N GLN A 201 22.20 11.42 0.47
CA GLN A 201 22.36 12.00 1.81
C GLN A 201 22.80 10.94 2.84
N GLY A 202 22.12 9.81 2.89
CA GLY A 202 22.47 8.73 3.82
C GLY A 202 23.89 8.21 3.61
N LEU A 203 24.33 8.05 2.35
CA LEU A 203 25.71 7.67 2.06
C LEU A 203 26.72 8.74 2.51
N LYS A 204 26.45 10.02 2.29
CA LYS A 204 27.33 11.11 2.76
C LYS A 204 27.42 11.15 4.29
N GLU A 205 26.32 10.92 4.97
CA GLU A 205 26.28 10.90 6.45
C GLU A 205 27.09 9.72 7.01
N VAL A 206 26.90 8.52 6.46
CA VAL A 206 27.59 7.31 6.94
C VAL A 206 29.09 7.32 6.59
N LEU A 207 29.44 7.76 5.39
CA LEU A 207 30.82 7.76 4.91
C LEU A 207 31.62 8.95 5.43
N GLY A 208 30.98 10.07 5.76
CA GLY A 208 31.62 11.30 6.21
C GLY A 208 32.73 11.74 5.24
N ASN A 209 33.88 12.07 5.80
CA ASN A 209 35.06 12.51 5.01
C ASN A 209 35.98 11.34 4.59
N LYS A 210 35.64 10.09 4.92
CA LYS A 210 36.49 8.92 4.64
C LYS A 210 36.51 8.55 3.17
N VAL A 211 35.41 8.79 2.46
CA VAL A 211 35.25 8.44 1.05
C VAL A 211 34.56 9.59 0.34
N THR A 212 35.08 10.00 -0.81
CA THR A 212 34.47 11.04 -1.64
C THR A 212 33.20 10.49 -2.32
N VAL A 213 32.03 11.06 -2.02
CA VAL A 213 30.77 10.69 -2.69
C VAL A 213 30.54 11.64 -3.87
N ARG A 214 30.57 11.09 -5.08
CA ARG A 214 30.24 11.80 -6.33
C ARG A 214 28.82 11.48 -6.73
N HIS A 215 28.11 12.44 -7.32
CA HIS A 215 26.73 12.27 -7.73
C HIS A 215 26.50 12.77 -9.14
N ALA A 216 25.73 12.02 -9.89
CA ALA A 216 25.16 12.44 -11.18
C ALA A 216 23.81 11.76 -11.37
N GLU A 217 22.79 12.49 -11.83
CA GLU A 217 21.50 11.89 -12.16
C GLU A 217 21.61 10.86 -13.32
N GLY A 218 22.53 11.11 -14.26
CA GLY A 218 22.78 10.22 -15.39
C GLY A 218 21.68 10.21 -16.45
N CYS A 219 20.45 9.94 -16.05
CA CYS A 219 19.27 9.93 -16.91
C CYS A 219 18.06 10.50 -16.18
N ASP A 220 17.03 10.82 -16.94
CA ASP A 220 15.70 11.19 -16.44
C ASP A 220 14.75 9.98 -16.57
N TRP A 221 13.62 10.01 -15.86
CA TRP A 221 12.58 8.98 -15.94
C TRP A 221 11.84 8.95 -17.28
N TRP A 222 11.64 10.12 -17.89
CA TRP A 222 10.69 10.30 -18.98
C TRP A 222 11.28 10.92 -20.23
N SER A 223 12.48 11.51 -20.14
CA SER A 223 13.09 12.18 -21.29
C SER A 223 14.27 11.41 -21.83
N SER A 224 14.40 11.41 -23.16
CA SER A 224 15.56 10.89 -23.86
C SER A 224 16.76 11.85 -23.79
N LYS A 225 16.72 12.91 -22.98
CA LYS A 225 17.82 13.87 -22.85
C LYS A 225 19.02 13.18 -22.21
N LYS A 226 20.02 12.97 -23.03
CA LYS A 226 21.32 12.37 -22.64
C LYS A 226 22.27 13.38 -21.99
N ASP A 227 21.85 14.62 -21.83
CA ASP A 227 22.71 15.75 -21.39
C ASP A 227 23.27 15.56 -19.98
N LYS A 228 22.61 14.74 -19.16
CA LYS A 228 23.03 14.42 -17.80
C LYS A 228 24.04 13.27 -17.70
N ILE A 229 24.28 12.57 -18.80
CA ILE A 229 25.26 11.45 -18.86
C ILE A 229 26.69 11.97 -18.91
N CYS A 230 26.91 13.16 -19.45
CA CYS A 230 28.24 13.76 -19.61
C CYS A 230 28.96 13.98 -18.27
N LEU A 231 28.27 14.10 -17.16
CA LEU A 231 28.90 14.23 -15.84
C LEU A 231 29.57 12.94 -15.35
N LEU A 232 29.29 11.80 -15.95
CA LEU A 232 29.98 10.52 -15.69
C LEU A 232 31.37 10.45 -16.33
N TYR A 233 31.62 11.24 -17.35
CA TYR A 233 32.91 11.27 -18.08
C TYR A 233 34.06 11.97 -17.33
N THR A 234 33.76 12.63 -16.20
CA THR A 234 34.85 13.19 -15.35
C THR A 234 35.48 12.13 -14.44
N SER A 235 34.98 10.90 -14.44
CA SER A 235 35.67 9.75 -13.86
C SER A 235 36.37 9.00 -14.99
N PRO A 236 37.71 8.88 -15.00
CA PRO A 236 38.38 8.16 -16.06
C PRO A 236 37.89 6.72 -16.10
N SER A 237 37.10 6.39 -17.14
CA SER A 237 36.71 5.03 -17.44
C SER A 237 37.97 4.22 -17.76
N PRO A 238 38.07 2.95 -17.39
CA PRO A 238 39.19 2.10 -17.85
C PRO A 238 39.34 2.05 -19.35
N ARG A 239 38.29 2.36 -20.14
CA ARG A 239 38.35 2.47 -21.61
C ARG A 239 39.04 3.72 -22.10
N ASP A 240 39.09 4.79 -21.35
CA ASP A 240 39.72 6.06 -21.76
C ASP A 240 41.24 6.04 -21.49
N ARG A 241 41.77 5.00 -20.84
CA ARG A 241 43.20 4.81 -20.63
C ARG A 241 43.91 4.04 -21.78
N GLN A 242 43.14 3.64 -22.80
CA GLN A 242 43.66 2.88 -23.94
C GLN A 242 43.71 3.68 -25.27
N LYS A 243 43.65 5.01 -25.17
CA LYS A 243 43.93 5.88 -26.33
C LYS A 243 45.15 6.74 -26.08
#